data_e5556e5deea9affbb08d56540279e5e3
#
_entry.id   e5556e5deea9affbb08d56540279e5e3
#
_cell.length_a   1.000
_cell.length_b   1.000
_cell.length_c   1.000
_cell.angle_alpha   90.00
_cell.angle_beta   90.00
_cell.angle_gamma   90.00
#
_symmetry.space_group_name_H-M   'P 1'
#
loop_
_entity.id
_entity.type
_entity.pdbx_description
1 polymer ?
#
loop_
_entity_poly.entity_id
_entity_poly.type
_entity_poly.pdbx_seq_one_letter_code
_entity_poly.pdbx_strand_id
1 'polypeptide(L)'
;YSMATCLDDNQQGGWAYLPTEMASAVDRIRLPFNINIPGQLAAVAALGDDEFQQSSLALVEQWRPWLAQQLGGLGLETVPSAANFLLVGFPDVPGRTAKDAEDFLGARGLIVRNVGGYGLLNHLRITIGLEEHNRAVAEALSDFMQAPQ
;
A
#
# COMPACT_ATOMS: atom_id res chain seq x y z
N TYR A 1 7.59 10.92 -13.66
CA TYR A 1 7.32 11.64 -12.41
C TYR A 1 7.58 10.69 -11.25
N SER A 2 8.41 11.10 -10.29
CA SER A 2 8.67 10.31 -9.09
C SER A 2 8.12 11.07 -7.89
N MET A 3 7.38 10.37 -7.04
CA MET A 3 6.88 10.90 -5.78
C MET A 3 7.20 9.89 -4.68
N ALA A 4 7.88 10.33 -3.63
CA ALA A 4 8.18 9.53 -2.47
C ALA A 4 7.55 10.16 -1.22
N THR A 5 7.08 9.32 -0.31
CA THR A 5 6.52 9.74 0.96
C THR A 5 7.38 9.15 2.07
N CYS A 6 8.00 10.02 2.86
CA CYS A 6 8.66 9.60 4.10
C CYS A 6 7.60 9.59 5.21
N LEU A 7 7.43 8.46 5.85
CA LEU A 7 6.40 8.24 6.85
C LEU A 7 7.00 8.26 8.26
N ASP A 8 6.49 9.16 9.04
CA ASP A 8 6.29 9.00 10.47
C ASP A 8 4.80 9.26 10.73
N ASP A 9 4.20 8.60 11.72
CA ASP A 9 2.75 8.59 11.98
C ASP A 9 2.11 9.99 12.16
N ASN A 10 2.92 11.03 12.37
CA ASN A 10 2.48 12.41 12.50
C ASN A 10 3.17 13.39 11.55
N GLN A 11 4.09 12.94 10.69
CA GLN A 11 4.93 13.82 9.85
C GLN A 11 5.08 13.26 8.45
N GLN A 12 4.03 13.39 7.64
CA GLN A 12 4.07 13.00 6.24
C GLN A 12 4.76 14.11 5.42
N GLY A 13 5.97 13.82 4.99
CA GLY A 13 6.67 14.62 3.98
C GLY A 13 6.64 13.89 2.64
N GLY A 14 6.31 14.61 1.58
CA GLY A 14 6.39 14.10 0.21
C GLY A 14 7.28 14.99 -0.64
N TRP A 15 7.93 14.42 -1.62
CA TRP A 15 8.63 15.18 -2.65
C TRP A 15 8.25 14.68 -4.04
N ALA A 16 8.33 15.57 -5.01
CA ALA A 16 8.08 15.24 -6.40
C ALA A 16 9.13 15.86 -7.32
N TYR A 17 9.59 15.10 -8.31
CA TYR A 17 10.38 15.63 -9.41
C TYR A 17 9.42 15.96 -10.58
N LEU A 18 9.36 17.23 -10.94
CA LEU A 18 8.39 17.77 -11.88
C LEU A 18 9.06 18.60 -12.97
N PRO A 19 8.45 18.73 -14.17
CA PRO A 19 8.84 19.76 -15.14
C PRO A 19 8.79 21.15 -14.49
N THR A 20 9.66 22.07 -14.91
CA THR A 20 9.82 23.39 -14.31
C THR A 20 8.53 24.18 -14.19
N GLU A 21 7.66 24.12 -15.20
CA GLU A 21 6.37 24.82 -15.19
C GLU A 21 5.43 24.29 -14.10
N MET A 22 5.35 22.96 -13.95
CA MET A 22 4.53 22.33 -12.90
C MET A 22 5.13 22.57 -11.51
N ALA A 23 6.47 22.49 -11.36
CA ALA A 23 7.14 22.82 -10.11
C ALA A 23 6.86 24.26 -9.68
N SER A 24 6.92 25.21 -10.61
CA SER A 24 6.59 26.63 -10.36
C SER A 24 5.10 26.85 -10.00
N ALA A 25 4.21 26.05 -10.56
CA ALA A 25 2.79 26.12 -10.20
C ALA A 25 2.54 25.60 -8.78
N VAL A 26 3.14 24.46 -8.43
CA VAL A 26 3.05 23.89 -7.08
C VAL A 26 3.70 24.83 -6.05
N ASP A 27 4.86 25.42 -6.35
CA ASP A 27 5.54 26.34 -5.45
C ASP A 27 4.72 27.59 -5.11
N ARG A 28 3.84 28.04 -6.02
CA ARG A 28 2.92 29.18 -5.78
C ARG A 28 1.77 28.87 -4.84
N ILE A 29 1.38 27.61 -4.73
CA ILE A 29 0.20 27.18 -3.92
C ILE A 29 0.60 26.46 -2.64
N ARG A 30 1.86 26.01 -2.51
CA ARG A 30 2.31 25.36 -1.28
C ARG A 30 2.33 26.37 -0.12
N LEU A 31 1.94 25.91 1.06
CA LEU A 31 2.00 26.71 2.26
C LEU A 31 3.45 26.98 2.68
N PRO A 32 3.78 28.17 3.21
CA PRO A 32 5.06 28.40 3.87
C PRO A 32 5.22 27.44 5.05
N PHE A 33 6.45 26.96 5.29
CA PHE A 33 6.75 25.98 6.35
C PHE A 33 5.94 24.68 6.26
N ASN A 34 5.67 24.23 5.04
CA ASN A 34 4.88 23.03 4.74
C ASN A 34 5.50 21.72 5.27
N ILE A 35 6.78 21.70 5.66
CA ILE A 35 7.43 20.58 6.34
C ILE A 35 8.13 21.12 7.58
N ASN A 36 7.86 20.51 8.73
CA ASN A 36 8.51 20.86 9.99
C ASN A 36 9.97 20.37 10.03
N ILE A 37 10.76 20.91 10.95
CA ILE A 37 12.19 20.57 11.07
C ILE A 37 12.43 19.08 11.34
N PRO A 38 11.72 18.41 12.27
CA PRO A 38 11.87 16.97 12.47
C PRO A 38 11.61 16.15 11.20
N GLY A 39 10.56 16.48 10.41
CA GLY A 39 10.28 15.82 9.16
C GLY A 39 11.38 15.99 8.10
N GLN A 40 11.99 17.17 8.04
CA GLN A 40 13.13 17.41 7.15
C GLN A 40 14.35 16.57 7.56
N LEU A 41 14.67 16.54 8.87
CA LEU A 41 15.78 15.74 9.39
C LEU A 41 15.56 14.24 9.19
N ALA A 42 14.35 13.75 9.42
CA ALA A 42 13.97 12.36 9.19
C ALA A 42 14.10 11.99 7.70
N ALA A 43 13.67 12.86 6.77
CA ALA A 43 13.81 12.63 5.34
C ALA A 43 15.28 12.55 4.91
N VAL A 44 16.14 13.44 5.42
CA VAL A 44 17.58 13.41 5.13
C VAL A 44 18.22 12.13 5.68
N ALA A 45 17.89 11.72 6.89
CA ALA A 45 18.39 10.48 7.49
C ALA A 45 17.95 9.25 6.69
N ALA A 46 16.66 9.17 6.32
CA ALA A 46 16.12 8.07 5.54
C ALA A 46 16.74 7.97 4.12
N LEU A 47 17.04 9.09 3.49
CA LEU A 47 17.72 9.13 2.19
C LEU A 47 19.19 8.69 2.27
N GLY A 48 19.81 8.80 3.43
CA GLY A 48 21.20 8.37 3.68
C GLY A 48 21.32 6.92 4.17
N ASP A 49 20.22 6.23 4.40
CA ASP A 49 20.18 4.83 4.88
C ASP A 49 20.02 3.87 3.70
N ASP A 50 21.10 3.67 2.96
CA ASP A 50 21.12 2.79 1.78
C ASP A 50 20.83 1.33 2.16
N GLU A 51 21.27 0.86 3.33
CA GLU A 51 21.07 -0.51 3.79
C GLU A 51 19.58 -0.79 4.03
N PHE A 52 18.89 0.11 4.73
CA PHE A 52 17.46 -0.01 4.95
C PHE A 52 16.66 0.08 3.65
N GLN A 53 17.04 0.99 2.74
CA GLN A 53 16.39 1.12 1.45
C GLN A 53 16.52 -0.16 0.62
N GLN A 54 17.73 -0.73 0.52
CA GLN A 54 17.98 -1.96 -0.22
C GLN A 54 17.24 -3.16 0.39
N SER A 55 17.25 -3.30 1.72
CA SER A 55 16.52 -4.38 2.40
C SER A 55 15.01 -4.27 2.19
N SER A 56 14.47 -3.07 2.24
CA SER A 56 13.04 -2.81 1.99
C SER A 56 12.64 -3.13 0.54
N LEU A 57 13.47 -2.74 -0.44
CA LEU A 57 13.25 -3.08 -1.84
C LEU A 57 13.29 -4.58 -2.07
N ALA A 58 14.31 -5.27 -1.55
CA ALA A 58 14.46 -6.72 -1.68
C ALA A 58 13.25 -7.46 -1.08
N LEU A 59 12.76 -7.02 0.07
CA LEU A 59 11.55 -7.58 0.69
C LEU A 59 10.34 -7.43 -0.23
N VAL A 60 10.09 -6.24 -0.76
CA VAL A 60 8.95 -6.01 -1.65
C VAL A 60 9.09 -6.80 -2.95
N GLU A 61 10.28 -6.86 -3.55
CA GLU A 61 10.54 -7.62 -4.78
C GLU A 61 10.32 -9.12 -4.59
N GLN A 62 10.64 -9.66 -3.42
CA GLN A 62 10.41 -11.06 -3.08
C GLN A 62 8.93 -11.35 -2.82
N TRP A 63 8.29 -10.56 -1.97
CA TRP A 63 6.97 -10.92 -1.42
C TRP A 63 5.79 -10.43 -2.25
N ARG A 64 5.94 -9.37 -3.04
CA ARG A 64 4.87 -8.89 -3.92
C ARG A 64 4.43 -9.94 -4.94
N PRO A 65 5.32 -10.54 -5.75
CA PRO A 65 4.90 -11.58 -6.69
C PRO A 65 4.37 -12.84 -6.00
N TRP A 66 4.96 -13.22 -4.85
CA TRP A 66 4.47 -14.34 -4.07
C TRP A 66 3.01 -14.13 -3.62
N LEU A 67 2.73 -12.98 -3.00
CA LEU A 67 1.37 -12.68 -2.53
C LEU A 67 0.38 -12.59 -3.70
N ALA A 68 0.77 -11.96 -4.80
CA ALA A 68 -0.07 -11.89 -6.00
C ALA A 68 -0.41 -13.30 -6.54
N GLN A 69 0.55 -14.20 -6.54
CA GLN A 69 0.34 -15.60 -6.95
C GLN A 69 -0.63 -16.33 -6.00
N GLN A 70 -0.46 -16.17 -4.68
CA GLN A 70 -1.38 -16.81 -3.71
C GLN A 70 -2.81 -16.31 -3.91
N LEU A 71 -3.00 -15.00 -4.03
CA LEU A 71 -4.32 -14.40 -4.23
C LEU A 71 -4.94 -14.78 -5.58
N GLY A 72 -4.13 -14.84 -6.63
CA GLY A 72 -4.55 -15.33 -7.95
C GLY A 72 -5.04 -16.79 -7.90
N GLY A 73 -4.40 -17.63 -7.09
CA GLY A 73 -4.83 -19.02 -6.84
C GLY A 73 -6.19 -19.13 -6.16
N LEU A 74 -6.64 -18.08 -5.47
CA LEU A 74 -7.98 -17.97 -4.86
C LEU A 74 -9.03 -17.39 -5.83
N GLY A 75 -8.65 -17.07 -7.06
CA GLY A 75 -9.52 -16.42 -8.04
C GLY A 75 -9.67 -14.91 -7.84
N LEU A 76 -8.84 -14.29 -7.00
CA LEU A 76 -8.81 -12.85 -6.81
C LEU A 76 -7.90 -12.19 -7.87
N GLU A 77 -8.41 -11.14 -8.50
CA GLU A 77 -7.63 -10.36 -9.48
C GLU A 77 -6.66 -9.42 -8.76
N THR A 78 -5.41 -9.39 -9.20
CA THR A 78 -4.42 -8.41 -8.71
C THR A 78 -3.95 -7.53 -9.86
N VAL A 79 -4.03 -6.22 -9.66
CA VAL A 79 -3.50 -5.26 -10.64
C VAL A 79 -1.97 -5.28 -10.61
N PRO A 80 -1.28 -5.34 -11.77
CA PRO A 80 0.18 -5.26 -11.82
C PRO A 80 0.70 -4.02 -11.09
N SER A 81 1.64 -4.22 -10.18
CA SER A 81 2.14 -3.16 -9.30
C SER A 81 3.68 -3.14 -9.26
N ALA A 82 4.25 -1.95 -9.30
CA ALA A 82 5.65 -1.68 -8.98
C ALA A 82 5.81 -1.09 -7.56
N ALA A 83 4.71 -0.87 -6.83
CA ALA A 83 4.69 -0.30 -5.50
C ALA A 83 4.85 -1.38 -4.41
N ASN A 84 4.88 -0.95 -3.16
CA ASN A 84 4.92 -1.80 -1.98
C ASN A 84 3.53 -2.31 -1.54
N PHE A 85 2.58 -2.38 -2.45
CA PHE A 85 1.23 -2.89 -2.20
C PHE A 85 0.65 -3.55 -3.45
N LEU A 86 -0.37 -4.37 -3.25
CA LEU A 86 -1.25 -4.89 -4.30
C LEU A 86 -2.61 -4.22 -4.21
N LEU A 87 -3.22 -3.96 -5.36
CA LEU A 87 -4.62 -3.65 -5.50
C LEU A 87 -5.34 -4.95 -5.89
N VAL A 88 -6.23 -5.42 -5.03
CA VAL A 88 -6.87 -6.72 -5.13
C VAL A 88 -8.35 -6.53 -5.37
N GLY A 89 -8.86 -7.09 -6.48
CA GLY A 89 -10.26 -7.09 -6.84
C GLY A 89 -11.02 -8.27 -6.24
N PHE A 90 -12.19 -8.00 -5.70
CA PHE A 90 -13.11 -8.99 -5.12
C PHE A 90 -14.37 -9.11 -5.98
N PRO A 91 -15.04 -10.28 -5.97
CA PRO A 91 -16.31 -10.44 -6.66
C PRO A 91 -17.39 -9.49 -6.10
N ASP A 92 -18.30 -9.04 -6.96
CA ASP A 92 -19.49 -8.30 -6.54
C ASP A 92 -20.62 -9.28 -6.20
N VAL A 93 -20.37 -10.14 -5.20
CA VAL A 93 -21.31 -11.17 -4.74
C VAL A 93 -21.45 -11.02 -3.22
N PRO A 94 -22.68 -10.99 -2.67
CA PRO A 94 -22.90 -10.91 -1.23
C PRO A 94 -22.09 -11.97 -0.45
N GLY A 95 -21.43 -11.57 0.62
CA GLY A 95 -20.55 -12.42 1.43
C GLY A 95 -19.13 -12.60 0.85
N ARG A 96 -18.83 -12.02 -0.32
CA ARG A 96 -17.51 -12.11 -0.99
C ARG A 96 -17.01 -10.75 -1.50
N THR A 97 -17.68 -9.68 -1.14
CA THR A 97 -17.28 -8.32 -1.57
C THR A 97 -16.00 -7.89 -0.89
N ALA A 98 -15.39 -6.82 -1.42
CA ALA A 98 -14.23 -6.18 -0.78
C ALA A 98 -14.56 -5.72 0.65
N LYS A 99 -15.79 -5.26 0.90
CA LYS A 99 -16.22 -4.87 2.26
C LYS A 99 -16.30 -6.07 3.20
N ASP A 100 -16.86 -7.19 2.74
CA ASP A 100 -16.94 -8.41 3.54
C ASP A 100 -15.52 -8.93 3.88
N ALA A 101 -14.60 -8.87 2.91
CA ALA A 101 -13.21 -9.24 3.11
C ALA A 101 -12.48 -8.29 4.09
N GLU A 102 -12.72 -6.97 3.98
CA GLU A 102 -12.18 -5.96 4.90
C GLU A 102 -12.60 -6.27 6.34
N ASP A 103 -13.89 -6.53 6.58
CA ASP A 103 -14.43 -6.82 7.90
C ASP A 103 -13.88 -8.15 8.45
N PHE A 104 -13.78 -9.16 7.59
CA PHE A 104 -13.24 -10.47 7.95
C PHE A 104 -11.76 -10.40 8.35
N LEU A 105 -10.95 -9.66 7.60
CA LEU A 105 -9.54 -9.42 7.90
C LEU A 105 -9.38 -8.58 9.17
N GLY A 106 -10.17 -7.51 9.29
CA GLY A 106 -10.17 -6.62 10.45
C GLY A 106 -10.48 -7.35 11.75
N ALA A 107 -11.44 -8.30 11.75
CA ALA A 107 -11.75 -9.14 12.89
C ALA A 107 -10.58 -10.04 13.34
N ARG A 108 -9.59 -10.25 12.47
CA ARG A 108 -8.35 -11.01 12.72
C ARG A 108 -7.14 -10.11 13.01
N GLY A 109 -7.34 -8.79 13.12
CA GLY A 109 -6.27 -7.82 13.34
C GLY A 109 -5.44 -7.51 12.07
N LEU A 110 -5.90 -7.95 10.90
CA LEU A 110 -5.26 -7.67 9.61
C LEU A 110 -5.90 -6.44 8.98
N ILE A 111 -5.26 -5.29 9.14
CA ILE A 111 -5.80 -4.02 8.66
C ILE A 111 -5.37 -3.76 7.22
N VAL A 112 -6.33 -3.74 6.31
CA VAL A 112 -6.17 -3.42 4.90
C VAL A 112 -6.86 -2.10 4.57
N ARG A 113 -6.59 -1.52 3.41
CA ARG A 113 -7.17 -0.23 3.04
C ARG A 113 -8.26 -0.39 1.99
N ASN A 114 -9.47 0.03 2.35
CA ASN A 114 -10.55 0.24 1.40
C ASN A 114 -10.23 1.40 0.45
N VAL A 115 -10.47 1.20 -0.82
CA VAL A 115 -10.21 2.20 -1.86
C VAL A 115 -11.48 2.62 -2.61
N GLY A 116 -12.65 2.32 -2.06
CA GLY A 116 -13.95 2.71 -2.62
C GLY A 116 -14.09 4.21 -2.84
N GLY A 117 -13.50 5.04 -1.97
CA GLY A 117 -13.46 6.49 -2.12
C GLY A 117 -12.73 7.00 -3.38
N TYR A 118 -11.97 6.13 -4.05
CA TYR A 118 -11.31 6.41 -5.34
C TYR A 118 -12.10 5.85 -6.53
N GLY A 119 -13.34 5.41 -6.33
CA GLY A 119 -14.18 4.80 -7.38
C GLY A 119 -13.92 3.29 -7.60
N LEU A 120 -13.11 2.66 -6.75
CA LEU A 120 -12.74 1.24 -6.82
C LEU A 120 -13.49 0.44 -5.75
N LEU A 121 -14.82 0.35 -5.89
CA LEU A 121 -15.74 -0.14 -4.86
C LEU A 121 -15.43 -1.58 -4.41
N ASN A 122 -15.02 -2.45 -5.33
CA ASN A 122 -14.74 -3.87 -5.05
C ASN A 122 -13.24 -4.17 -4.96
N HIS A 123 -12.43 -3.20 -4.50
CA HIS A 123 -11.00 -3.41 -4.35
C HIS A 123 -10.52 -3.08 -2.94
N LEU A 124 -9.51 -3.83 -2.51
CA LEU A 124 -8.73 -3.52 -1.32
C LEU A 124 -7.26 -3.29 -1.70
N ARG A 125 -6.62 -2.34 -1.03
CA ARG A 125 -5.17 -2.16 -1.12
C ARG A 125 -4.51 -2.91 0.04
N ILE A 126 -3.68 -3.87 -0.29
CA ILE A 126 -2.95 -4.72 0.65
C ILE A 126 -1.47 -4.38 0.57
N THR A 127 -0.91 -3.86 1.64
CA THR A 127 0.52 -3.51 1.72
C THR A 127 1.36 -4.77 1.88
N ILE A 128 2.50 -4.83 1.18
CA ILE A 128 3.48 -5.91 1.33
C ILE A 128 4.21 -5.69 2.65
N GLY A 129 4.07 -6.65 3.54
CA GLY A 129 4.70 -6.66 4.86
C GLY A 129 5.85 -7.68 4.95
N LEU A 130 6.23 -8.02 6.18
CA LEU A 130 7.15 -9.11 6.45
C LEU A 130 6.53 -10.46 6.02
N GLU A 131 7.34 -11.50 5.96
CA GLU A 131 6.89 -12.86 5.58
C GLU A 131 5.67 -13.31 6.38
N GLU A 132 5.71 -13.17 7.70
CA GLU A 132 4.62 -13.56 8.59
C GLU A 132 3.31 -12.83 8.29
N HIS A 133 3.39 -11.52 7.98
CA HIS A 133 2.22 -10.71 7.64
C HIS A 133 1.61 -11.12 6.28
N ASN A 134 2.46 -11.33 5.28
CA ASN A 134 2.00 -11.74 3.95
C ASN A 134 1.35 -13.13 3.98
N ARG A 135 1.92 -14.06 4.74
CA ARG A 135 1.36 -15.40 4.94
C ARG A 135 0.03 -15.36 5.69
N ALA A 136 -0.06 -14.57 6.76
CA ALA A 136 -1.30 -14.40 7.52
C ALA A 136 -2.44 -13.83 6.66
N VAL A 137 -2.15 -12.85 5.79
CA VAL A 137 -3.14 -12.29 4.87
C VAL A 137 -3.57 -13.33 3.83
N ALA A 138 -2.63 -14.07 3.24
CA ALA A 138 -2.94 -15.10 2.25
C ALA A 138 -3.80 -16.23 2.86
N GLU A 139 -3.47 -16.70 4.06
CA GLU A 139 -4.23 -17.71 4.80
C GLU A 139 -5.63 -17.21 5.14
N ALA A 140 -5.76 -16.02 5.72
CA ALA A 140 -7.05 -15.45 6.08
C ALA A 140 -7.96 -15.24 4.85
N LEU A 141 -7.39 -14.81 3.71
CA LEU A 141 -8.17 -14.68 2.47
C LEU A 141 -8.52 -16.04 1.86
N SER A 142 -7.68 -17.06 2.04
CA SER A 142 -8.03 -18.44 1.66
C SER A 142 -9.23 -18.93 2.47
N ASP A 143 -9.22 -18.75 3.79
CA ASP A 143 -10.37 -19.10 4.65
C ASP A 143 -11.62 -18.34 4.24
N PHE A 144 -11.50 -17.03 3.99
CA PHE A 144 -12.60 -16.19 3.55
C PHE A 144 -13.22 -16.68 2.24
N MET A 145 -12.39 -17.02 1.26
CA MET A 145 -12.85 -17.47 -0.06
C MET A 145 -13.40 -18.89 -0.06
N GLN A 146 -13.03 -19.73 0.89
CA GLN A 146 -13.49 -21.12 1.02
C GLN A 146 -14.66 -21.30 1.99
N ALA A 147 -14.97 -20.33 2.84
CA ALA A 147 -16.07 -20.42 3.79
C ALA A 147 -17.40 -20.72 3.07
N PRO A 148 -18.25 -21.63 3.56
CA PRO A 148 -19.59 -21.82 3.02
C PRO A 148 -20.41 -20.53 3.14
N GLN A 149 -21.23 -20.25 2.13
CA GLN A 149 -22.18 -19.12 2.13
C GLN A 149 -23.41 -19.43 2.96
#